data_68ffceea86aceb13b0a55718e313f99d
#
_entry.id   68ffceea86aceb13b0a55718e313f99d
#
_cell.length_a   1.000
_cell.length_b   1.000
_cell.length_c   1.000
_cell.angle_alpha   90.00
_cell.angle_beta   90.00
_cell.angle_gamma   90.00
#
_symmetry.space_group_name_H-M   'P 1'
#
loop_
_entity.id
_entity.type
_entity.pdbx_description
1 polymer ?
#
loop_
_entity_poly.entity_id
_entity_poly.type
_entity_poly.pdbx_seq_one_letter_code
_entity_poly.pdbx_strand_id
1 'polypeptide(L)'
;MKLFYGACFVLAAVLVVTSCNAGNDTVSGNNRASTAVDSNFFNRKIEGEITVSAYDSMSYRNFLEEAARAFEALYPGTKVNVETFSAMPEIRTGEQGGNQMMLVQMQDDPQGRSDFISRINTNLMSGTGADLYAMDVLPLHKFAGNGPLENLDSYMEMDPGFYRDDYRENILDAIRYRNGTWFLPLDYDFNYFTYDAALVPMQIGSGLGTEKPINAEDLLKIGMDLYDGAYKLFNLYDYSRSPRSMYNMLLSENIQSYLNLETKKPNFIDGSFAAMLNSVRDYGEQGLIPQGVTGQQDAGQLRQRMGAPTDRFYFKQYNAVSLQSQFTRNLGRTMRMVEGGMAAGIDSDDEIAGIEANADGSVPFSFNQGFGINSRSRNKATAWAFLKFLLSKEMQLSVNTLNIALPLNNEARTEKAELTFAGLFRNGGGVLNDQQRQALEAYQATVERLSDNINCYVVQDTSLNDMINQEAQYFFGGSRGADEVARILQNKADLYLSE
;
A
#
# COMPACT_ATOMS: atom_id res chain seq x y z
N MET A 1 -59.78 26.59 8.50
CA MET A 1 -59.81 27.94 9.08
C MET A 1 -58.37 28.46 9.13
N LYS A 2 -58.10 29.35 8.19
CA LYS A 2 -57.21 30.55 8.19
C LYS A 2 -55.77 30.32 8.78
N LEU A 3 -54.72 30.34 7.93
CA LEU A 3 -53.96 31.50 7.38
C LEU A 3 -53.10 32.21 8.47
N PHE A 4 -51.79 32.28 8.32
CA PHE A 4 -51.10 33.42 7.66
C PHE A 4 -49.58 33.22 7.56
N TYR A 5 -49.07 33.65 6.46
CA TYR A 5 -47.76 33.96 5.98
C TYR A 5 -46.86 34.82 6.91
N GLY A 6 -45.56 34.70 6.70
CA GLY A 6 -44.60 35.66 7.16
C GLY A 6 -43.20 35.42 6.61
N ALA A 7 -42.94 35.93 5.42
CA ALA A 7 -41.57 36.04 4.84
C ALA A 7 -40.88 37.23 5.47
N CYS A 8 -39.59 37.08 5.82
CA CYS A 8 -38.71 38.23 6.05
C CYS A 8 -37.36 38.03 5.33
N PHE A 9 -37.22 38.80 4.28
CA PHE A 9 -35.94 39.17 3.65
C PHE A 9 -35.16 40.06 4.58
N VAL A 10 -33.85 39.83 4.76
CA VAL A 10 -32.92 40.88 5.20
C VAL A 10 -31.67 40.86 4.31
N LEU A 11 -31.43 42.02 3.82
CA LEU A 11 -30.45 42.50 2.87
C LEU A 11 -29.01 42.35 3.35
N ALA A 12 -28.14 42.22 2.40
CA ALA A 12 -26.70 42.37 2.45
C ALA A 12 -26.28 43.80 2.91
N ALA A 13 -25.22 43.88 3.67
CA ALA A 13 -24.41 45.08 3.76
C ALA A 13 -22.93 44.73 3.60
N VAL A 14 -22.40 45.10 2.46
CA VAL A 14 -20.96 45.15 2.15
C VAL A 14 -20.38 46.37 2.91
N LEU A 15 -19.38 46.14 3.77
CA LEU A 15 -18.54 47.19 4.30
C LEU A 15 -17.11 46.98 3.82
N VAL A 16 -16.74 47.77 2.83
CA VAL A 16 -15.35 48.03 2.44
C VAL A 16 -14.76 48.99 3.45
N VAL A 17 -13.71 48.58 4.14
CA VAL A 17 -12.86 49.50 4.90
C VAL A 17 -11.45 49.41 4.36
N THR A 18 -11.10 50.39 3.56
CA THR A 18 -9.71 50.76 3.26
C THR A 18 -9.13 51.49 4.43
N SER A 19 -8.01 51.02 4.96
CA SER A 19 -7.15 51.79 5.84
C SER A 19 -5.70 51.48 5.55
N CYS A 20 -5.03 52.43 4.92
CA CYS A 20 -3.57 52.51 4.91
C CYS A 20 -3.10 52.94 6.30
N ASN A 21 -2.15 52.25 6.87
CA ASN A 21 -1.17 52.91 7.71
C ASN A 21 0.18 52.18 7.70
N ALA A 22 1.22 52.95 7.45
CA ALA A 22 2.60 52.54 7.46
C ALA A 22 3.10 52.40 8.91
N GLY A 23 3.78 51.34 9.22
CA GLY A 23 4.53 51.12 10.45
C GLY A 23 5.61 50.08 10.19
N ASN A 24 6.85 50.56 10.12
CA ASN A 24 8.06 49.75 10.14
C ASN A 24 8.13 48.97 11.44
N ASP A 25 8.19 47.63 11.36
CA ASP A 25 8.87 46.85 12.35
C ASP A 25 9.52 45.64 11.67
N THR A 26 10.83 45.66 11.66
CA THR A 26 11.72 44.58 11.19
C THR A 26 11.63 43.44 12.18
N VAL A 27 10.85 42.41 11.85
CA VAL A 27 11.00 41.08 12.42
C VAL A 27 11.51 40.16 11.29
N SER A 28 12.77 39.81 11.42
CA SER A 28 13.43 38.81 10.60
C SER A 28 12.77 37.43 10.84
N GLY A 29 11.67 37.16 10.13
CA GLY A 29 11.07 35.86 9.99
C GLY A 29 11.52 35.30 8.64
N ASN A 30 12.26 34.18 8.67
CA ASN A 30 12.57 33.38 7.49
C ASN A 30 11.28 32.94 6.80
N ASN A 31 10.69 33.79 5.99
CA ASN A 31 9.72 33.40 4.97
C ASN A 31 10.47 32.59 3.91
N ARG A 32 10.46 31.26 4.07
CA ARG A 32 10.74 30.36 2.96
C ARG A 32 9.62 30.55 1.95
N ALA A 33 9.88 31.38 0.94
CA ALA A 33 9.08 31.42 -0.26
C ALA A 33 9.13 30.00 -0.86
N SER A 34 8.03 29.28 -0.83
CA SER A 34 7.75 28.22 -1.79
C SER A 34 8.00 28.87 -3.14
N THR A 35 9.00 28.41 -3.90
CA THR A 35 9.18 28.85 -5.29
C THR A 35 7.95 28.34 -6.02
N ALA A 36 6.96 29.21 -6.18
CA ALA A 36 5.79 28.90 -6.98
C ALA A 36 6.26 28.42 -8.34
N VAL A 37 5.77 27.25 -8.76
CA VAL A 37 6.00 26.73 -10.09
C VAL A 37 5.41 27.75 -11.04
N ASP A 38 6.25 28.39 -11.88
CA ASP A 38 5.81 29.35 -12.88
C ASP A 38 5.67 28.66 -14.26
N SER A 39 4.98 29.30 -15.19
CA SER A 39 4.76 28.76 -16.53
C SER A 39 6.06 28.51 -17.32
N ASN A 40 7.18 29.13 -16.92
CA ASN A 40 8.49 28.90 -17.53
C ASN A 40 9.22 27.70 -16.94
N PHE A 41 8.76 27.18 -15.79
CA PHE A 41 9.38 26.05 -15.12
C PHE A 41 9.45 24.83 -16.05
N PHE A 42 8.38 24.53 -16.75
CA PHE A 42 8.27 23.34 -17.61
C PHE A 42 8.96 23.52 -18.97
N ASN A 43 9.36 24.76 -19.32
CA ASN A 43 10.14 25.06 -20.51
C ASN A 43 11.65 25.02 -20.24
N ARG A 44 12.08 24.76 -19.01
CA ARG A 44 13.50 24.65 -18.68
C ARG A 44 14.09 23.43 -19.35
N LYS A 45 15.33 23.58 -19.81
CA LYS A 45 16.10 22.45 -20.32
C LYS A 45 16.25 21.40 -19.23
N ILE A 46 15.97 20.15 -19.56
CA ILE A 46 16.18 19.02 -18.69
C ILE A 46 17.67 18.66 -18.76
N GLU A 47 18.42 18.99 -17.73
CA GLU A 47 19.87 18.79 -17.62
C GLU A 47 20.32 18.81 -16.15
N GLY A 48 21.59 18.49 -15.93
CA GLY A 48 22.20 18.48 -14.60
C GLY A 48 22.12 17.12 -13.92
N GLU A 49 22.61 17.09 -12.70
CA GLU A 49 22.73 15.86 -11.91
C GLU A 49 21.65 15.82 -10.84
N ILE A 50 20.94 14.71 -10.74
CA ILE A 50 19.98 14.43 -9.67
C ILE A 50 20.36 13.14 -8.96
N THR A 51 19.98 13.06 -7.69
CA THR A 51 20.15 11.86 -6.86
C THR A 51 18.77 11.34 -6.43
N VAL A 52 18.58 10.02 -6.57
CA VAL A 52 17.40 9.29 -6.08
C VAL A 52 17.85 8.42 -4.91
N SER A 53 17.18 8.54 -3.76
CA SER A 53 17.49 7.74 -2.57
C SER A 53 16.33 6.80 -2.25
N ALA A 54 16.65 5.51 -2.12
CA ALA A 54 15.66 4.45 -1.85
C ALA A 54 16.18 3.46 -0.80
N TYR A 55 15.27 2.89 -0.01
CA TYR A 55 15.53 1.68 0.76
C TYR A 55 15.39 0.48 -0.18
N ASP A 56 16.45 -0.33 -0.30
CA ASP A 56 16.50 -1.32 -1.37
C ASP A 56 15.94 -2.67 -0.97
N SER A 57 14.89 -3.07 -1.67
CA SER A 57 14.68 -4.47 -2.00
C SER A 57 15.38 -4.76 -3.35
N MET A 58 16.00 -5.92 -3.53
CA MET A 58 16.88 -6.26 -4.69
C MET A 58 16.31 -5.87 -6.07
N SER A 59 15.01 -5.84 -6.25
CA SER A 59 14.33 -5.47 -7.50
C SER A 59 14.29 -3.95 -7.73
N TYR A 60 14.31 -3.17 -6.67
CA TYR A 60 14.16 -1.72 -6.72
C TYR A 60 15.39 -1.04 -7.33
N ARG A 61 16.59 -1.47 -6.92
CA ARG A 61 17.87 -0.97 -7.47
C ARG A 61 17.95 -1.18 -8.99
N ASN A 62 17.72 -2.41 -9.44
CA ASN A 62 17.81 -2.76 -10.86
C ASN A 62 16.87 -1.90 -11.70
N PHE A 63 15.64 -1.70 -11.23
CA PHE A 63 14.67 -0.84 -11.89
C PHE A 63 15.14 0.61 -11.97
N LEU A 64 15.57 1.19 -10.86
CA LEU A 64 16.02 2.58 -10.83
C LEU A 64 17.29 2.80 -11.69
N GLU A 65 18.23 1.84 -11.69
CA GLU A 65 19.42 1.92 -12.54
C GLU A 65 19.08 1.79 -14.03
N GLU A 66 18.10 0.95 -14.39
CA GLU A 66 17.58 0.86 -15.76
C GLU A 66 16.88 2.17 -16.18
N ALA A 67 16.01 2.67 -15.33
CA ALA A 67 15.33 3.96 -15.54
C ALA A 67 16.33 5.11 -15.69
N ALA A 68 17.36 5.16 -14.85
CA ALA A 68 18.42 6.18 -14.92
C ALA A 68 19.12 6.16 -16.28
N ARG A 69 19.56 4.98 -16.74
CA ARG A 69 20.22 4.82 -18.05
C ARG A 69 19.30 5.24 -19.21
N ALA A 70 18.03 4.85 -19.16
CA ALA A 70 17.06 5.18 -20.21
C ALA A 70 16.76 6.69 -20.22
N PHE A 71 16.62 7.32 -19.06
CA PHE A 71 16.41 8.76 -18.93
C PHE A 71 17.60 9.57 -19.41
N GLU A 72 18.84 9.19 -19.04
CA GLU A 72 20.07 9.83 -19.49
C GLU A 72 20.23 9.74 -21.04
N ALA A 73 19.80 8.62 -21.64
CA ALA A 73 19.77 8.48 -23.09
C ALA A 73 18.73 9.40 -23.77
N LEU A 74 17.56 9.59 -23.15
CA LEU A 74 16.49 10.45 -23.63
C LEU A 74 16.83 11.94 -23.47
N TYR A 75 17.53 12.29 -22.39
CA TYR A 75 17.92 13.68 -22.06
C TYR A 75 19.46 13.80 -21.93
N PRO A 76 20.19 13.92 -23.06
CA PRO A 76 21.64 14.11 -23.03
C PRO A 76 22.03 15.36 -22.25
N GLY A 77 22.90 15.20 -21.26
CA GLY A 77 23.30 16.25 -20.32
C GLY A 77 22.70 16.10 -18.93
N THR A 78 21.88 15.06 -18.71
CA THR A 78 21.44 14.66 -17.37
C THR A 78 22.32 13.54 -16.82
N LYS A 79 22.41 13.48 -15.49
CA LYS A 79 22.98 12.38 -14.72
C LYS A 79 22.03 12.02 -13.59
N VAL A 80 21.70 10.73 -13.45
CA VAL A 80 20.85 10.21 -12.36
C VAL A 80 21.67 9.27 -11.50
N ASN A 81 21.96 9.67 -10.28
CA ASN A 81 22.62 8.84 -9.29
C ASN A 81 21.59 8.08 -8.47
N VAL A 82 21.69 6.77 -8.43
CA VAL A 82 20.84 5.92 -7.61
C VAL A 82 21.59 5.54 -6.34
N GLU A 83 21.11 6.04 -5.21
CA GLU A 83 21.61 5.69 -3.87
C GLU A 83 20.62 4.75 -3.21
N THR A 84 21.03 3.50 -3.04
CA THR A 84 20.21 2.52 -2.33
C THR A 84 20.86 2.16 -0.99
N PHE A 85 20.03 2.08 0.04
CA PHE A 85 20.40 1.57 1.34
C PHE A 85 19.86 0.15 1.45
N SER A 86 20.72 -0.83 1.52
CA SER A 86 20.37 -2.25 1.48
C SER A 86 20.75 -2.91 2.80
N ALA A 87 19.78 -3.54 3.45
CA ALA A 87 20.12 -4.65 4.33
C ALA A 87 20.43 -5.86 3.44
N MET A 88 21.65 -6.37 3.50
CA MET A 88 22.00 -7.58 2.75
C MET A 88 21.12 -8.75 3.22
N PRO A 89 20.39 -9.43 2.32
CA PRO A 89 19.68 -10.63 2.69
C PRO A 89 20.71 -11.69 3.14
N GLU A 90 20.47 -12.31 4.29
CA GLU A 90 21.28 -13.43 4.75
C GLU A 90 21.03 -14.62 3.80
N ILE A 91 22.01 -14.89 2.94
CA ILE A 91 21.98 -16.06 2.05
C ILE A 91 22.34 -17.27 2.90
N ARG A 92 21.34 -18.05 3.31
CA ARG A 92 21.56 -19.37 3.92
C ARG A 92 21.56 -20.45 2.84
N THR A 93 22.72 -21.06 2.62
CA THR A 93 22.84 -22.25 1.80
C THR A 93 22.49 -23.48 2.66
N GLY A 94 21.38 -24.13 2.36
CA GLY A 94 21.00 -25.42 2.96
C GLY A 94 21.41 -26.56 2.01
N GLU A 95 22.22 -27.48 2.47
CA GLU A 95 22.46 -28.75 1.77
C GLU A 95 21.36 -29.76 2.11
N GLN A 96 20.55 -30.14 1.14
CA GLN A 96 19.64 -31.27 1.27
C GLN A 96 19.63 -32.11 -0.01
N GLY A 97 20.16 -33.30 0.07
CA GLY A 97 20.03 -34.31 -0.98
C GLY A 97 20.81 -34.03 -2.26
N GLY A 98 21.98 -33.39 -2.19
CA GLY A 98 22.88 -33.22 -3.37
C GLY A 98 22.50 -32.07 -4.32
N ASN A 99 21.41 -31.32 -4.03
CA ASN A 99 21.07 -30.08 -4.72
C ASN A 99 21.18 -28.90 -3.74
N GLN A 100 22.03 -27.94 -4.05
CA GLN A 100 22.07 -26.67 -3.32
C GLN A 100 20.76 -25.90 -3.60
N MET A 101 19.87 -25.85 -2.61
CA MET A 101 18.75 -24.92 -2.61
C MET A 101 19.22 -23.63 -1.96
N MET A 102 19.26 -22.56 -2.72
CA MET A 102 19.49 -21.21 -2.24
C MET A 102 18.16 -20.70 -1.64
N LEU A 103 18.02 -20.76 -0.34
CA LEU A 103 16.94 -20.12 0.39
C LEU A 103 17.35 -18.66 0.62
N VAL A 104 16.88 -17.77 -0.23
CA VAL A 104 16.94 -16.33 0.05
C VAL A 104 15.82 -16.04 1.05
N GLN A 105 16.17 -15.98 2.32
CA GLN A 105 15.25 -15.54 3.35
C GLN A 105 15.28 -14.00 3.33
N MET A 106 14.25 -13.40 2.75
CA MET A 106 14.00 -11.96 2.95
C MET A 106 13.62 -11.77 4.41
N GLN A 107 14.58 -11.40 5.22
CA GLN A 107 14.34 -11.10 6.63
C GLN A 107 13.86 -9.66 6.71
N ASP A 108 12.70 -9.46 7.34
CA ASP A 108 12.26 -8.12 7.73
C ASP A 108 13.36 -7.46 8.58
N ASP A 109 13.81 -6.27 8.18
CA ASP A 109 14.90 -5.56 8.83
C ASP A 109 14.42 -4.20 9.40
N PRO A 110 13.77 -4.22 10.56
CA PRO A 110 13.32 -2.99 11.22
C PRO A 110 14.48 -2.04 11.55
N GLN A 111 15.64 -2.59 11.91
CA GLN A 111 16.80 -1.78 12.23
C GLN A 111 17.35 -1.06 10.99
N GLY A 112 17.49 -1.76 9.88
CA GLY A 112 17.95 -1.15 8.62
C GLY A 112 17.00 -0.07 8.11
N ARG A 113 15.67 -0.26 8.25
CA ARG A 113 14.69 0.80 7.95
C ARG A 113 14.86 2.02 8.85
N SER A 114 15.02 1.80 10.15
CA SER A 114 15.26 2.88 11.12
C SER A 114 16.55 3.65 10.82
N ASP A 115 17.64 2.94 10.49
CA ASP A 115 18.93 3.53 10.13
C ASP A 115 18.81 4.33 8.82
N PHE A 116 18.08 3.84 7.83
CA PHE A 116 17.79 4.57 6.60
C PHE A 116 17.04 5.88 6.87
N ILE A 117 15.93 5.83 7.64
CA ILE A 117 15.15 7.02 8.01
C ILE A 117 16.03 8.04 8.75
N SER A 118 16.86 7.58 9.69
CA SER A 118 17.79 8.42 10.45
C SER A 118 18.82 9.09 9.55
N ARG A 119 19.37 8.35 8.57
CA ARG A 119 20.30 8.87 7.57
C ARG A 119 19.63 9.94 6.69
N ILE A 120 18.42 9.69 6.20
CA ILE A 120 17.68 10.67 5.39
C ILE A 120 17.44 11.95 6.20
N ASN A 121 17.00 11.85 7.46
CA ASN A 121 16.81 13.01 8.33
C ASN A 121 18.13 13.80 8.51
N THR A 122 19.25 13.13 8.75
CA THR A 122 20.56 13.76 8.91
C THR A 122 20.98 14.50 7.63
N ASN A 123 20.83 13.87 6.46
CA ASN A 123 21.15 14.47 5.17
C ASN A 123 20.28 15.70 4.88
N LEU A 124 18.98 15.63 5.20
CA LEU A 124 18.06 16.75 5.05
C LEU A 124 18.43 17.93 5.97
N MET A 125 18.83 17.64 7.20
CA MET A 125 19.27 18.69 8.15
C MET A 125 20.55 19.37 7.70
N SER A 126 21.52 18.62 7.15
CA SER A 126 22.78 19.14 6.63
C SER A 126 22.65 19.82 5.27
N GLY A 127 21.51 19.69 4.57
CA GLY A 127 21.30 20.22 3.24
C GLY A 127 21.96 19.41 2.12
N THR A 128 22.37 18.17 2.41
CA THR A 128 23.00 17.22 1.46
C THR A 128 22.03 16.12 1.02
N GLY A 129 20.74 16.36 1.15
CA GLY A 129 19.71 15.38 0.81
C GLY A 129 19.61 15.12 -0.70
N ALA A 130 19.10 13.95 -1.07
CA ALA A 130 18.79 13.58 -2.44
C ALA A 130 17.71 14.49 -3.06
N ASP A 131 17.58 14.47 -4.39
CA ASP A 131 16.55 15.23 -5.12
C ASP A 131 15.20 14.53 -5.09
N LEU A 132 15.18 13.17 -5.13
CA LEU A 132 14.00 12.35 -4.96
C LEU A 132 14.20 11.32 -3.85
N TYR A 133 13.11 11.05 -3.15
CA TYR A 133 13.03 10.02 -2.11
C TYR A 133 11.97 8.99 -2.44
N ALA A 134 12.33 7.70 -2.32
CA ALA A 134 11.34 6.64 -2.27
C ALA A 134 10.55 6.72 -0.95
N MET A 135 9.22 6.63 -1.05
CA MET A 135 8.30 6.91 0.06
C MET A 135 7.70 5.65 0.70
N ASP A 136 8.10 4.47 0.24
CA ASP A 136 7.62 3.16 0.74
C ASP A 136 7.90 2.91 2.22
N VAL A 137 9.03 3.42 2.75
CA VAL A 137 9.41 3.28 4.17
C VAL A 137 9.46 4.59 4.93
N LEU A 138 9.38 5.74 4.24
CA LEU A 138 9.49 7.04 4.89
C LEU A 138 8.16 7.48 5.50
N PRO A 139 8.15 7.97 6.77
CA PRO A 139 6.92 8.40 7.45
C PRO A 139 6.37 9.69 6.85
N LEU A 140 5.39 9.58 5.94
CA LEU A 140 4.82 10.71 5.21
C LEU A 140 4.43 11.88 6.13
N HIS A 141 3.87 11.60 7.31
CA HIS A 141 3.43 12.64 8.25
C HIS A 141 4.57 13.54 8.78
N LYS A 142 5.82 13.06 8.76
CA LYS A 142 7.03 13.85 9.12
C LYS A 142 7.62 14.58 7.91
N PHE A 143 7.36 14.10 6.70
CA PHE A 143 7.95 14.61 5.46
C PHE A 143 7.04 15.56 4.69
N ALA A 144 5.71 15.48 4.86
CA ALA A 144 4.70 16.30 4.21
C ALA A 144 4.46 17.65 4.91
N GLY A 145 3.73 18.53 4.27
CA GLY A 145 3.35 19.85 4.79
C GLY A 145 4.55 20.80 4.85
N ASN A 146 4.95 21.22 6.05
CA ASN A 146 6.13 22.06 6.25
C ASN A 146 7.44 21.25 6.28
N GLY A 147 7.37 19.98 5.91
CA GLY A 147 8.50 19.06 5.84
C GLY A 147 9.39 19.25 4.61
N PRO A 148 10.27 18.28 4.36
CA PRO A 148 11.24 18.38 3.29
C PRO A 148 10.70 18.06 1.89
N LEU A 149 9.45 17.58 1.73
CA LEU A 149 8.88 17.28 0.43
C LEU A 149 8.26 18.51 -0.23
N GLU A 150 8.34 18.53 -1.55
CA GLU A 150 7.66 19.50 -2.41
C GLU A 150 6.18 19.11 -2.55
N ASN A 151 5.27 20.09 -2.58
CA ASN A 151 3.88 19.86 -2.96
C ASN A 151 3.78 19.75 -4.48
N LEU A 152 3.32 18.61 -4.96
CA LEU A 152 3.27 18.29 -6.39
C LEU A 152 1.98 18.75 -7.07
N ASP A 153 1.00 19.32 -6.36
CA ASP A 153 -0.27 19.77 -6.93
C ASP A 153 -0.04 20.72 -8.10
N SER A 154 0.78 21.77 -7.91
CA SER A 154 1.08 22.74 -8.96
C SER A 154 1.88 22.15 -10.13
N TYR A 155 2.66 21.11 -9.89
CA TYR A 155 3.38 20.41 -10.96
C TYR A 155 2.40 19.64 -11.85
N MET A 156 1.46 18.92 -11.25
CA MET A 156 0.43 18.17 -11.97
C MET A 156 -0.54 19.08 -12.71
N GLU A 157 -0.90 20.24 -12.13
CA GLU A 157 -1.88 21.16 -12.71
C GLU A 157 -1.30 22.00 -13.85
N MET A 158 -0.02 22.42 -13.74
CA MET A 158 0.58 23.39 -14.66
C MET A 158 1.45 22.76 -15.74
N ASP A 159 1.84 21.50 -15.60
CA ASP A 159 2.65 20.79 -16.60
C ASP A 159 1.79 20.38 -17.80
N PRO A 160 2.00 20.97 -19.00
CA PRO A 160 1.24 20.60 -20.20
C PRO A 160 1.51 19.17 -20.67
N GLY A 161 2.51 18.49 -20.09
CA GLY A 161 2.86 17.09 -20.39
C GLY A 161 2.47 16.12 -19.28
N PHE A 162 1.60 16.53 -18.34
CA PHE A 162 1.03 15.64 -17.33
C PHE A 162 -0.49 15.64 -17.46
N TYR A 163 -1.04 14.51 -17.88
CA TYR A 163 -2.48 14.32 -18.03
C TYR A 163 -2.96 13.37 -16.92
N ARG A 164 -3.83 13.88 -16.04
CA ARG A 164 -4.36 13.05 -14.92
C ARG A 164 -5.12 11.82 -15.44
N ASP A 165 -5.82 11.96 -16.56
CA ASP A 165 -6.59 10.88 -17.19
C ASP A 165 -5.73 9.70 -17.67
N ASP A 166 -4.41 9.89 -17.82
CA ASP A 166 -3.49 8.80 -18.13
C ASP A 166 -3.28 7.86 -16.94
N TYR A 167 -3.72 8.26 -15.75
CA TYR A 167 -3.50 7.56 -14.49
C TYR A 167 -4.81 7.22 -13.80
N ARG A 168 -4.73 6.35 -12.79
CA ARG A 168 -5.86 6.03 -11.94
C ARG A 168 -6.19 7.22 -11.03
N GLU A 169 -7.19 8.05 -11.41
CA GLU A 169 -7.48 9.33 -10.76
C GLU A 169 -7.82 9.20 -9.27
N ASN A 170 -8.66 8.23 -8.90
CA ASN A 170 -9.03 8.06 -7.50
C ASN A 170 -7.84 7.68 -6.59
N ILE A 171 -6.78 7.04 -7.13
CA ILE A 171 -5.52 6.85 -6.40
C ILE A 171 -4.81 8.19 -6.22
N LEU A 172 -4.74 9.02 -7.26
CA LEU A 172 -4.15 10.36 -7.17
C LEU A 172 -4.91 11.28 -6.19
N ASP A 173 -6.21 11.04 -6.02
CA ASP A 173 -7.01 11.77 -5.03
C ASP A 173 -6.80 11.20 -3.62
N ALA A 174 -6.72 9.88 -3.49
CA ALA A 174 -6.57 9.19 -2.21
C ALA A 174 -5.23 9.46 -1.50
N ILE A 175 -4.14 9.74 -2.26
CA ILE A 175 -2.81 10.05 -1.67
C ILE A 175 -2.70 11.45 -1.08
N ARG A 176 -3.72 12.28 -1.21
CA ARG A 176 -3.68 13.65 -0.67
C ARG A 176 -3.58 13.62 0.85
N TYR A 177 -2.62 14.37 1.38
CA TYR A 177 -2.39 14.49 2.81
C TYR A 177 -2.10 15.96 3.18
N ARG A 178 -2.75 16.48 4.23
CA ARG A 178 -2.59 17.88 4.67
C ARG A 178 -2.67 18.90 3.54
N ASN A 179 -3.73 18.81 2.75
CA ASN A 179 -4.02 19.71 1.62
C ASN A 179 -2.96 19.74 0.51
N GLY A 180 -2.26 18.63 0.27
CA GLY A 180 -1.28 18.54 -0.82
C GLY A 180 -0.98 17.11 -1.23
N THR A 181 -0.38 16.97 -2.40
CA THR A 181 0.18 15.73 -2.93
C THR A 181 1.71 15.79 -2.76
N TRP A 182 2.27 14.89 -1.97
CA TRP A 182 3.67 14.96 -1.56
C TRP A 182 4.57 13.92 -2.24
N PHE A 183 3.96 12.95 -2.88
CA PHE A 183 4.61 11.92 -3.67
C PHE A 183 3.64 11.38 -4.70
N LEU A 184 4.16 10.67 -5.72
CA LEU A 184 3.34 9.92 -6.68
C LEU A 184 3.73 8.45 -6.61
N PRO A 185 2.77 7.54 -6.38
CA PRO A 185 3.00 6.10 -6.48
C PRO A 185 3.17 5.71 -7.95
N LEU A 186 4.04 4.74 -8.22
CA LEU A 186 4.16 4.15 -9.55
C LEU A 186 3.17 3.01 -9.76
N ASP A 187 2.78 2.37 -8.67
CA ASP A 187 1.89 1.23 -8.62
C ASP A 187 0.92 1.34 -7.46
N TYR A 188 -0.09 0.49 -7.47
CA TYR A 188 -0.98 0.32 -6.34
C TYR A 188 -1.41 -1.14 -6.19
N ASP A 189 -1.73 -1.53 -4.97
CA ASP A 189 -2.28 -2.82 -4.62
C ASP A 189 -3.42 -2.63 -3.61
N PHE A 190 -4.35 -3.57 -3.57
CA PHE A 190 -5.45 -3.60 -2.64
C PHE A 190 -5.76 -5.04 -2.25
N ASN A 191 -6.35 -5.21 -1.09
CA ASN A 191 -6.84 -6.51 -0.68
C ASN A 191 -8.33 -6.65 -1.00
N TYR A 192 -8.76 -7.89 -1.19
CA TYR A 192 -10.15 -8.26 -1.34
C TYR A 192 -10.42 -9.58 -0.64
N PHE A 193 -11.68 -9.79 -0.31
CA PHE A 193 -12.15 -11.04 0.26
C PHE A 193 -12.89 -11.88 -0.75
N THR A 194 -12.77 -13.21 -0.59
CA THR A 194 -13.63 -14.20 -1.25
C THR A 194 -14.36 -15.00 -0.21
N TYR A 195 -15.45 -15.65 -0.62
CA TYR A 195 -16.17 -16.63 0.17
C TYR A 195 -16.31 -17.93 -0.60
N ASP A 196 -16.36 -19.06 0.11
CA ASP A 196 -16.63 -20.37 -0.48
C ASP A 196 -18.15 -20.50 -0.71
N ALA A 197 -18.57 -20.48 -1.99
CA ALA A 197 -19.97 -20.54 -2.38
C ALA A 197 -20.68 -21.85 -2.02
N ALA A 198 -19.92 -22.92 -1.72
CA ALA A 198 -20.48 -24.17 -1.22
C ALA A 198 -20.73 -24.16 0.30
N LEU A 199 -20.10 -23.22 1.05
CA LEU A 199 -20.24 -23.09 2.49
C LEU A 199 -21.15 -21.91 2.90
N VAL A 200 -21.15 -20.83 2.13
CA VAL A 200 -21.95 -19.63 2.39
C VAL A 200 -23.27 -19.73 1.64
N PRO A 201 -24.42 -19.72 2.34
CA PRO A 201 -25.73 -19.79 1.69
C PRO A 201 -25.96 -18.65 0.68
N MET A 202 -26.62 -18.96 -0.46
CA MET A 202 -26.88 -18.00 -1.53
C MET A 202 -27.55 -16.70 -1.02
N GLN A 203 -28.42 -16.79 -0.02
CA GLN A 203 -29.11 -15.63 0.55
C GLN A 203 -28.13 -14.62 1.19
N ILE A 204 -27.03 -15.11 1.74
CA ILE A 204 -25.96 -14.29 2.32
C ILE A 204 -24.99 -13.87 1.19
N GLY A 205 -24.55 -14.83 0.36
CA GLY A 205 -23.62 -14.58 -0.75
C GLY A 205 -24.12 -13.52 -1.74
N SER A 206 -25.44 -13.48 -2.02
CA SER A 206 -26.03 -12.45 -2.88
C SER A 206 -25.95 -11.01 -2.31
N GLY A 207 -25.66 -10.86 -1.02
CA GLY A 207 -25.40 -9.58 -0.37
C GLY A 207 -23.94 -9.12 -0.49
N LEU A 208 -23.04 -10.01 -0.87
CA LEU A 208 -21.60 -9.77 -1.08
C LEU A 208 -21.32 -9.47 -2.56
N GLY A 209 -20.14 -9.01 -2.91
CA GLY A 209 -19.73 -8.85 -4.29
C GLY A 209 -18.78 -7.67 -4.54
N THR A 210 -18.31 -7.54 -5.77
CA THR A 210 -17.25 -6.60 -6.18
C THR A 210 -17.60 -5.12 -5.98
N GLU A 211 -18.85 -4.78 -5.85
CA GLU A 211 -19.32 -3.38 -5.75
C GLU A 211 -19.49 -2.92 -4.30
N LYS A 212 -19.17 -3.76 -3.33
CA LYS A 212 -19.34 -3.44 -1.92
C LYS A 212 -18.04 -3.58 -1.16
N PRO A 213 -17.55 -2.48 -0.56
CA PRO A 213 -16.51 -2.59 0.45
C PRO A 213 -17.00 -3.40 1.65
N ILE A 214 -16.13 -4.23 2.19
CA ILE A 214 -16.42 -5.05 3.38
C ILE A 214 -15.17 -5.18 4.24
N ASN A 215 -15.34 -5.13 5.55
CA ASN A 215 -14.25 -5.34 6.48
C ASN A 215 -14.27 -6.76 7.07
N ALA A 216 -13.16 -7.18 7.65
CA ALA A 216 -13.03 -8.49 8.24
C ALA A 216 -13.96 -8.74 9.43
N GLU A 217 -14.26 -7.70 10.21
CA GLU A 217 -15.14 -7.82 11.38
C GLU A 217 -16.58 -8.20 10.96
N ASP A 218 -17.09 -7.62 9.86
CA ASP A 218 -18.41 -7.96 9.33
C ASP A 218 -18.43 -9.39 8.76
N LEU A 219 -17.35 -9.81 8.07
CA LEU A 219 -17.23 -11.20 7.62
C LEU A 219 -17.08 -12.18 8.78
N LEU A 220 -16.39 -11.81 9.85
CA LEU A 220 -16.31 -12.61 11.08
C LEU A 220 -17.69 -12.81 11.72
N LYS A 221 -18.53 -11.77 11.79
CA LYS A 221 -19.91 -11.87 12.29
C LYS A 221 -20.71 -12.86 11.45
N ILE A 222 -20.66 -12.72 10.11
CA ILE A 222 -21.34 -13.67 9.20
C ILE A 222 -20.80 -15.09 9.40
N GLY A 223 -19.48 -15.25 9.49
CA GLY A 223 -18.84 -16.55 9.68
C GLY A 223 -19.23 -17.21 11.00
N MET A 224 -19.31 -16.44 12.08
CA MET A 224 -19.71 -16.94 13.40
C MET A 224 -21.15 -17.44 13.38
N ASP A 225 -22.06 -16.76 12.68
CA ASP A 225 -23.47 -17.19 12.53
C ASP A 225 -23.59 -18.49 11.70
N LEU A 226 -22.64 -18.75 10.81
CA LEU A 226 -22.60 -19.95 9.95
C LEU A 226 -21.80 -21.10 10.55
N TYR A 227 -21.02 -20.84 11.58
CA TYR A 227 -20.04 -21.80 12.10
C TYR A 227 -20.70 -23.01 12.75
N ASP A 228 -20.41 -24.18 12.19
CA ASP A 228 -20.92 -25.48 12.66
C ASP A 228 -19.83 -26.39 13.27
N GLY A 229 -18.61 -25.89 13.37
CA GLY A 229 -17.44 -26.63 13.87
C GLY A 229 -16.69 -27.45 12.81
N ALA A 230 -17.18 -27.50 11.57
CA ALA A 230 -16.58 -28.32 10.51
C ALA A 230 -15.43 -27.58 9.77
N TYR A 231 -15.58 -26.26 9.58
CA TYR A 231 -14.67 -25.47 8.76
C TYR A 231 -14.15 -24.26 9.55
N LYS A 232 -13.04 -23.66 9.10
CA LYS A 232 -12.49 -22.45 9.71
C LYS A 232 -13.07 -21.18 9.11
N LEU A 233 -13.10 -20.10 9.88
CA LEU A 233 -13.71 -18.85 9.42
C LEU A 233 -12.86 -18.19 8.33
N PHE A 234 -11.56 -18.02 8.59
CA PHE A 234 -10.68 -17.25 7.70
C PHE A 234 -9.40 -17.97 7.30
N ASN A 235 -9.03 -17.83 6.03
CA ASN A 235 -7.68 -18.03 5.53
C ASN A 235 -7.11 -16.68 5.06
N LEU A 236 -6.02 -16.27 5.65
CA LEU A 236 -5.34 -15.01 5.31
C LEU A 236 -4.20 -15.30 4.33
N TYR A 237 -3.94 -14.37 3.46
CA TYR A 237 -2.88 -14.44 2.45
C TYR A 237 -1.46 -14.53 3.04
N ASP A 238 -1.32 -14.62 4.35
CA ASP A 238 -0.04 -14.76 5.01
C ASP A 238 0.34 -16.25 5.16
N TYR A 239 1.55 -16.57 4.75
CA TYR A 239 2.14 -17.92 4.90
C TYR A 239 2.22 -18.40 6.34
N SER A 240 2.19 -17.50 7.31
CA SER A 240 2.27 -17.88 8.73
C SER A 240 1.02 -18.59 9.21
N ARG A 241 -0.15 -18.35 8.55
CA ARG A 241 -1.45 -18.92 8.93
C ARG A 241 -1.66 -18.94 10.43
N SER A 242 -1.41 -17.82 11.09
CA SER A 242 -1.36 -17.73 12.53
C SER A 242 -2.38 -16.72 13.06
N PRO A 243 -2.72 -16.75 14.35
CA PRO A 243 -3.48 -15.68 15.00
C PRO A 243 -2.87 -14.29 14.75
N ARG A 244 -1.54 -14.21 14.55
CA ARG A 244 -0.83 -12.98 14.21
C ARG A 244 -1.28 -12.40 12.85
N SER A 245 -1.59 -13.24 11.86
CA SER A 245 -2.08 -12.76 10.57
C SER A 245 -3.45 -12.10 10.70
N MET A 246 -4.35 -12.69 11.50
CA MET A 246 -5.65 -12.10 11.83
C MET A 246 -5.46 -10.78 12.60
N TYR A 247 -4.55 -10.75 13.57
CA TYR A 247 -4.20 -9.53 14.29
C TYR A 247 -3.73 -8.42 13.34
N ASN A 248 -2.80 -8.73 12.43
CA ASN A 248 -2.26 -7.75 11.48
C ASN A 248 -3.37 -7.17 10.57
N MET A 249 -4.28 -8.02 10.09
CA MET A 249 -5.43 -7.59 9.28
C MET A 249 -6.35 -6.66 10.07
N LEU A 250 -6.82 -7.08 11.25
CA LEU A 250 -7.68 -6.27 12.10
C LEU A 250 -7.00 -4.98 12.58
N LEU A 251 -5.69 -5.03 12.85
CA LEU A 251 -4.91 -3.83 13.17
C LEU A 251 -4.90 -2.86 11.99
N SER A 252 -4.64 -3.35 10.77
CA SER A 252 -4.61 -2.52 9.55
C SER A 252 -5.95 -1.83 9.33
N GLU A 253 -7.06 -2.54 9.41
CA GLU A 253 -8.41 -1.98 9.25
C GLU A 253 -8.76 -0.94 10.32
N ASN A 254 -8.18 -1.05 11.51
CA ASN A 254 -8.50 -0.21 12.67
C ASN A 254 -7.40 0.80 13.05
N ILE A 255 -6.28 0.85 12.33
CA ILE A 255 -5.10 1.62 12.73
C ILE A 255 -5.39 3.11 12.94
N GLN A 256 -6.29 3.68 12.13
CA GLN A 256 -6.67 5.09 12.22
C GLN A 256 -7.47 5.41 13.49
N SER A 257 -8.13 4.42 14.09
CA SER A 257 -8.80 4.55 15.39
C SER A 257 -7.80 4.56 16.55
N TYR A 258 -6.65 3.92 16.37
CA TYR A 258 -5.59 3.85 17.38
C TYR A 258 -4.52 4.93 17.23
N LEU A 259 -4.32 5.44 16.02
CA LEU A 259 -3.28 6.43 15.70
C LEU A 259 -3.82 7.54 14.80
N ASN A 260 -3.98 8.73 15.33
CA ASN A 260 -4.22 9.91 14.52
C ASN A 260 -2.90 10.68 14.31
N LEU A 261 -2.25 10.44 13.16
CA LEU A 261 -0.96 11.04 12.83
C LEU A 261 -1.05 12.54 12.50
N GLU A 262 -2.23 13.05 12.13
CA GLU A 262 -2.44 14.48 11.90
C GLU A 262 -2.46 15.27 13.21
N THR A 263 -3.22 14.78 14.18
CA THR A 263 -3.33 15.41 15.52
C THR A 263 -2.24 14.95 16.47
N LYS A 264 -1.41 14.00 16.06
CA LYS A 264 -0.36 13.38 16.87
C LYS A 264 -0.91 12.74 18.17
N LYS A 265 -2.06 12.10 18.08
CA LYS A 265 -2.74 11.50 19.25
C LYS A 265 -2.92 10.01 19.07
N PRO A 266 -2.27 9.17 19.89
CA PRO A 266 -2.59 7.77 20.02
C PRO A 266 -3.81 7.55 20.91
N ASN A 267 -4.54 6.44 20.66
CA ASN A 267 -5.70 6.03 21.45
C ASN A 267 -5.74 4.50 21.60
N PHE A 268 -4.82 3.95 22.38
CA PHE A 268 -4.77 2.51 22.66
C PHE A 268 -5.54 2.11 23.92
N ILE A 269 -5.97 3.08 24.75
CA ILE A 269 -6.49 2.84 26.10
C ILE A 269 -8.02 2.96 26.23
N ASP A 270 -8.75 3.12 25.14
CA ASP A 270 -10.22 3.13 25.17
C ASP A 270 -10.86 1.75 25.32
N GLY A 271 -10.04 0.70 25.37
CA GLY A 271 -10.45 -0.69 25.52
C GLY A 271 -10.59 -1.44 24.18
N SER A 272 -10.73 -0.77 23.03
CA SER A 272 -10.96 -1.42 21.75
C SER A 272 -9.74 -2.23 21.26
N PHE A 273 -8.53 -1.69 21.43
CA PHE A 273 -7.30 -2.40 21.11
C PHE A 273 -7.11 -3.65 21.96
N ALA A 274 -7.33 -3.56 23.27
CA ALA A 274 -7.25 -4.71 24.18
C ALA A 274 -8.32 -5.77 23.84
N ALA A 275 -9.53 -5.35 23.49
CA ALA A 275 -10.59 -6.24 23.05
C ALA A 275 -10.22 -6.98 21.76
N MET A 276 -9.65 -6.29 20.77
CA MET A 276 -9.16 -6.88 19.51
C MET A 276 -8.10 -7.97 19.79
N LEU A 277 -7.09 -7.69 20.63
CA LEU A 277 -6.07 -8.66 21.01
C LEU A 277 -6.69 -9.92 21.63
N ASN A 278 -7.62 -9.75 22.58
CA ASN A 278 -8.30 -10.87 23.23
C ASN A 278 -9.13 -11.67 22.25
N SER A 279 -9.90 -11.01 21.35
CA SER A 279 -10.71 -11.69 20.34
C SER A 279 -9.87 -12.54 19.40
N VAL A 280 -8.72 -12.03 18.95
CA VAL A 280 -7.80 -12.80 18.07
C VAL A 280 -7.27 -14.03 18.79
N ARG A 281 -6.86 -13.92 20.06
CA ARG A 281 -6.44 -15.07 20.86
C ARG A 281 -7.56 -16.09 20.99
N ASP A 282 -8.76 -15.64 21.37
CA ASP A 282 -9.92 -16.49 21.58
C ASP A 282 -10.34 -17.22 20.29
N TYR A 283 -10.27 -16.55 19.10
CA TYR A 283 -10.49 -17.21 17.81
C TYR A 283 -9.46 -18.32 17.54
N GLY A 284 -8.20 -18.07 17.90
CA GLY A 284 -7.16 -19.10 17.80
C GLY A 284 -7.44 -20.28 18.73
N GLU A 285 -7.73 -20.04 20.01
CA GLU A 285 -8.00 -21.08 21.02
C GLU A 285 -9.24 -21.91 20.69
N GLN A 286 -10.27 -21.31 20.11
CA GLN A 286 -11.49 -21.99 19.65
C GLN A 286 -11.29 -22.73 18.32
N GLY A 287 -10.15 -22.59 17.66
CA GLY A 287 -9.86 -23.23 16.37
C GLY A 287 -10.60 -22.61 15.17
N LEU A 288 -11.17 -21.42 15.32
CA LEU A 288 -11.90 -20.69 14.27
C LEU A 288 -10.98 -20.18 13.16
N ILE A 289 -9.73 -19.91 13.49
CA ILE A 289 -8.65 -19.52 12.57
C ILE A 289 -7.50 -20.52 12.68
N PRO A 290 -6.61 -20.59 11.65
CA PRO A 290 -5.46 -21.48 11.73
C PRO A 290 -4.58 -21.17 12.94
N GLN A 291 -4.23 -22.22 13.70
CA GLN A 291 -3.19 -22.15 14.72
C GLN A 291 -1.84 -22.09 14.00
N GLY A 292 -1.12 -21.01 14.14
CA GLY A 292 0.18 -20.85 13.51
C GLY A 292 1.19 -21.91 13.92
N VAL A 293 2.18 -22.06 13.08
CA VAL A 293 3.33 -22.89 13.34
C VAL A 293 4.27 -22.12 14.26
N THR A 294 4.26 -22.42 15.55
CA THR A 294 5.22 -21.87 16.50
C THR A 294 6.55 -22.63 16.39
N GLY A 295 7.60 -21.96 15.94
CA GLY A 295 8.97 -22.48 15.88
C GLY A 295 9.52 -22.63 14.45
N GLN A 296 10.83 -22.73 14.33
CA GLN A 296 11.54 -23.09 13.08
C GLN A 296 11.08 -24.48 12.63
N GLN A 297 10.01 -24.52 11.85
CA GLN A 297 9.57 -25.79 11.28
C GLN A 297 10.34 -26.09 10.00
N ASP A 298 10.85 -27.29 9.98
CA ASP A 298 11.56 -27.93 8.90
C ASP A 298 10.80 -27.74 7.55
N ALA A 299 11.51 -27.32 6.49
CA ALA A 299 10.99 -27.20 5.13
C ALA A 299 10.26 -28.47 4.64
N GLY A 300 10.52 -29.61 5.26
CA GLY A 300 9.83 -30.87 5.06
C GLY A 300 8.38 -30.86 5.54
N GLN A 301 8.09 -30.24 6.67
CA GLN A 301 6.73 -30.13 7.19
C GLN A 301 5.89 -29.12 6.39
N LEU A 302 6.53 -28.06 5.88
CA LEU A 302 5.88 -27.11 4.96
C LEU A 302 5.44 -27.82 3.66
N ARG A 303 6.29 -28.68 3.07
CA ARG A 303 5.93 -29.47 1.89
C ARG A 303 4.82 -30.49 2.18
N GLN A 304 4.83 -31.12 3.34
CA GLN A 304 3.80 -32.08 3.73
C GLN A 304 2.44 -31.39 3.94
N ARG A 305 2.42 -30.15 4.44
CA ARG A 305 1.22 -29.33 4.56
C ARG A 305 0.73 -28.77 3.23
N MET A 306 1.61 -28.48 2.29
CA MET A 306 1.24 -28.08 0.92
C MET A 306 0.57 -29.23 0.14
N GLY A 307 0.72 -30.48 0.59
CA GLY A 307 0.06 -31.67 0.02
C GLY A 307 -1.09 -32.23 0.86
N ALA A 308 -1.35 -31.66 2.05
CA ALA A 308 -2.49 -32.06 2.88
C ALA A 308 -3.80 -31.52 2.27
N PRO A 309 -4.96 -32.21 2.49
CA PRO A 309 -6.24 -31.64 2.17
C PRO A 309 -6.31 -30.23 2.81
N THR A 310 -6.48 -29.22 1.97
CA THR A 310 -6.56 -27.83 2.44
C THR A 310 -7.79 -27.72 3.32
N ASP A 311 -7.61 -27.25 4.55
CA ASP A 311 -8.75 -26.85 5.40
C ASP A 311 -9.65 -25.94 4.52
N ARG A 312 -10.95 -26.18 4.49
CA ARG A 312 -11.88 -25.27 3.86
C ARG A 312 -12.17 -24.10 4.82
N PHE A 313 -12.38 -22.94 4.23
CA PHE A 313 -12.59 -21.69 4.93
C PHE A 313 -13.85 -21.03 4.40
N TYR A 314 -14.62 -20.39 5.27
CA TYR A 314 -15.76 -19.59 4.85
C TYR A 314 -15.31 -18.38 4.04
N PHE A 315 -14.24 -17.72 4.49
CA PHE A 315 -13.69 -16.51 3.85
C PHE A 315 -12.17 -16.63 3.66
N LYS A 316 -11.68 -15.94 2.64
CA LYS A 316 -10.24 -15.84 2.33
C LYS A 316 -9.91 -14.42 1.92
N GLN A 317 -8.74 -13.95 2.34
CA GLN A 317 -8.19 -12.65 1.92
C GLN A 317 -7.15 -12.88 0.83
N TYR A 318 -7.18 -12.02 -0.18
CA TYR A 318 -6.23 -11.98 -1.28
C TYR A 318 -5.88 -10.54 -1.61
N ASN A 319 -4.75 -10.34 -2.31
CA ASN A 319 -4.39 -9.06 -2.90
C ASN A 319 -4.75 -8.99 -4.39
N ALA A 320 -4.70 -7.80 -4.99
CA ALA A 320 -5.09 -7.59 -6.39
C ALA A 320 -4.31 -8.46 -7.39
N VAL A 321 -3.02 -8.74 -7.11
CA VAL A 321 -2.20 -9.62 -7.97
C VAL A 321 -2.75 -11.05 -8.07
N SER A 322 -3.33 -11.54 -6.99
CA SER A 322 -3.93 -12.87 -6.93
C SER A 322 -5.20 -13.01 -7.78
N LEU A 323 -5.83 -11.86 -8.10
CA LEU A 323 -7.13 -11.82 -8.79
C LEU A 323 -7.09 -12.52 -10.16
N GLN A 324 -5.99 -12.40 -10.91
CA GLN A 324 -5.84 -13.08 -12.20
C GLN A 324 -6.01 -14.59 -12.10
N SER A 325 -5.57 -15.21 -10.99
CA SER A 325 -5.68 -16.65 -10.77
C SER A 325 -7.13 -17.09 -10.69
N GLN A 326 -8.04 -16.25 -10.23
CA GLN A 326 -9.47 -16.51 -10.15
C GLN A 326 -10.09 -16.70 -11.54
N PHE A 327 -9.62 -15.95 -12.54
CA PHE A 327 -10.13 -15.99 -13.90
C PHE A 327 -9.45 -17.05 -14.78
N THR A 328 -8.27 -17.54 -14.40
CA THR A 328 -7.50 -18.52 -15.19
C THR A 328 -7.63 -19.96 -14.70
N ARG A 329 -8.20 -20.20 -13.52
CA ARG A 329 -8.30 -21.52 -12.88
C ARG A 329 -8.99 -22.59 -13.75
N ASN A 330 -10.06 -22.21 -14.45
CA ASN A 330 -10.84 -23.12 -15.30
C ASN A 330 -10.26 -23.29 -16.70
N LEU A 331 -9.16 -22.60 -17.03
CA LEU A 331 -8.50 -22.63 -18.33
C LEU A 331 -7.32 -23.63 -18.38
N GLY A 332 -7.25 -24.56 -17.42
CA GLY A 332 -6.28 -25.66 -17.39
C GLY A 332 -4.88 -25.28 -16.92
N ARG A 333 -4.69 -24.07 -16.38
CA ARG A 333 -3.44 -23.66 -15.75
C ARG A 333 -3.68 -22.90 -14.44
N THR A 334 -3.44 -23.59 -13.35
CA THR A 334 -3.15 -22.97 -12.07
C THR A 334 -1.70 -22.48 -12.11
N MET A 335 -1.48 -21.17 -12.03
CA MET A 335 -0.13 -20.66 -11.79
C MET A 335 0.35 -21.15 -10.42
N ARG A 336 1.30 -22.08 -10.42
CA ARG A 336 1.90 -22.56 -9.17
C ARG A 336 3.09 -21.72 -8.71
N MET A 337 3.59 -20.80 -9.52
CA MET A 337 4.71 -19.93 -9.16
C MET A 337 4.65 -18.62 -9.94
N VAL A 338 4.45 -17.53 -9.25
CA VAL A 338 4.93 -16.21 -9.66
C VAL A 338 6.32 -16.07 -9.02
N GLU A 339 7.32 -15.61 -9.77
CA GLU A 339 8.65 -15.38 -9.24
C GLU A 339 8.56 -14.50 -7.98
N GLY A 340 8.91 -15.07 -6.81
CA GLY A 340 8.93 -14.39 -5.52
C GLY A 340 7.78 -14.71 -4.55
N GLY A 341 6.72 -15.43 -4.97
CA GLY A 341 5.62 -15.82 -4.08
C GLY A 341 4.79 -16.96 -4.65
N MET A 342 4.38 -17.88 -3.79
CA MET A 342 3.39 -18.88 -4.15
C MET A 342 2.02 -18.22 -4.16
N ALA A 343 1.39 -18.05 -5.33
CA ALA A 343 -0.03 -17.76 -5.37
C ALA A 343 -0.77 -18.92 -4.68
N ALA A 344 -1.42 -18.67 -3.55
CA ALA A 344 -2.32 -19.62 -2.95
C ALA A 344 -3.37 -19.95 -4.01
N GLY A 345 -3.56 -21.25 -4.31
CA GLY A 345 -4.56 -21.68 -5.28
C GLY A 345 -5.94 -21.18 -4.81
N ILE A 346 -6.59 -20.37 -5.63
CA ILE A 346 -7.99 -20.01 -5.42
C ILE A 346 -8.81 -21.26 -5.75
N ASP A 347 -9.66 -21.68 -4.82
CA ASP A 347 -10.51 -22.85 -5.00
C ASP A 347 -11.60 -22.60 -6.04
N SER A 348 -12.12 -23.66 -6.66
CA SER A 348 -13.13 -23.58 -7.73
C SER A 348 -14.42 -22.89 -7.28
N ASP A 349 -14.72 -22.98 -5.99
CA ASP A 349 -15.98 -22.53 -5.41
C ASP A 349 -15.87 -21.11 -4.77
N ASP A 350 -14.70 -20.47 -4.88
CA ASP A 350 -14.48 -19.12 -4.33
C ASP A 350 -15.13 -18.04 -5.22
N GLU A 351 -15.98 -17.23 -4.61
CA GLU A 351 -16.56 -16.03 -5.20
C GLU A 351 -16.09 -14.77 -4.46
N ILE A 352 -16.08 -13.62 -5.13
CA ILE A 352 -15.63 -12.36 -4.52
C ILE A 352 -16.68 -11.88 -3.52
N ALA A 353 -16.25 -11.66 -2.28
CA ALA A 353 -17.08 -11.10 -1.21
C ALA A 353 -17.08 -9.57 -1.23
N GLY A 354 -15.96 -8.94 -1.59
CA GLY A 354 -15.83 -7.49 -1.65
C GLY A 354 -14.37 -7.04 -1.55
N ILE A 355 -14.13 -5.76 -1.82
CA ILE A 355 -12.84 -5.12 -1.54
C ILE A 355 -12.72 -4.87 -0.04
N GLU A 356 -11.50 -5.05 0.52
CA GLU A 356 -11.24 -4.82 1.93
C GLU A 356 -11.40 -3.33 2.28
N ALA A 357 -12.13 -3.06 3.34
CA ALA A 357 -12.36 -1.72 3.86
C ALA A 357 -11.83 -1.59 5.29
N ASN A 358 -11.48 -0.38 5.66
CA ASN A 358 -11.21 -0.02 7.05
C ASN A 358 -12.51 -0.06 7.88
N ALA A 359 -12.38 -0.06 9.20
CA ALA A 359 -13.53 -0.08 10.10
C ALA A 359 -14.46 1.15 9.94
N ASP A 360 -13.98 2.26 9.42
CA ASP A 360 -14.76 3.46 9.10
C ASP A 360 -15.44 3.41 7.71
N GLY A 361 -15.25 2.32 6.96
CA GLY A 361 -15.79 2.12 5.63
C GLY A 361 -14.96 2.71 4.50
N SER A 362 -13.85 3.39 4.78
CA SER A 362 -12.90 3.83 3.76
C SER A 362 -12.17 2.63 3.16
N VAL A 363 -11.82 2.72 1.88
CA VAL A 363 -11.16 1.63 1.15
C VAL A 363 -9.72 2.01 0.88
N PRO A 364 -8.76 1.39 1.58
CA PRO A 364 -7.35 1.71 1.46
C PRO A 364 -6.72 1.04 0.23
N PHE A 365 -5.62 1.64 -0.21
CA PHE A 365 -4.65 0.99 -1.08
C PHE A 365 -3.25 1.05 -0.45
N SER A 366 -2.38 0.18 -0.93
CA SER A 366 -0.95 0.21 -0.69
C SER A 366 -0.19 0.42 -2.00
N PHE A 367 1.09 0.74 -1.93
CA PHE A 367 1.98 0.82 -3.08
C PHE A 367 3.34 0.23 -2.71
N ASN A 368 4.06 -0.27 -3.70
CA ASN A 368 5.42 -0.76 -3.50
C ASN A 368 6.46 0.30 -3.84
N GLN A 369 6.13 1.16 -4.81
CA GLN A 369 7.04 2.19 -5.30
C GLN A 369 6.31 3.52 -5.44
N GLY A 370 6.89 4.57 -4.87
CA GLY A 370 6.40 5.94 -4.99
C GLY A 370 7.49 6.92 -4.62
N PHE A 371 7.50 8.10 -5.25
CA PHE A 371 8.57 9.07 -5.08
C PHE A 371 8.06 10.47 -4.78
N GLY A 372 8.70 11.11 -3.82
CA GLY A 372 8.54 12.53 -3.52
C GLY A 372 9.79 13.33 -3.90
N ILE A 373 9.59 14.61 -4.27
CA ILE A 373 10.67 15.53 -4.63
C ILE A 373 11.09 16.31 -3.38
N ASN A 374 12.39 16.46 -3.16
CA ASN A 374 12.94 17.29 -2.11
C ASN A 374 12.66 18.77 -2.37
N SER A 375 11.98 19.45 -1.46
CA SER A 375 11.67 20.87 -1.57
C SER A 375 12.91 21.77 -1.67
N ARG A 376 14.07 21.27 -1.26
CA ARG A 376 15.37 21.97 -1.35
C ARG A 376 16.21 21.56 -2.57
N SER A 377 15.71 20.67 -3.42
CA SER A 377 16.41 20.32 -4.65
C SER A 377 16.66 21.57 -5.49
N ARG A 378 17.87 21.67 -6.05
CA ARG A 378 18.23 22.72 -7.01
C ARG A 378 17.86 22.34 -8.45
N ASN A 379 17.59 21.07 -8.69
CA ASN A 379 17.29 20.49 -9.99
C ASN A 379 15.84 19.97 -10.08
N LYS A 380 14.88 20.70 -9.48
CA LYS A 380 13.47 20.28 -9.41
C LYS A 380 12.84 19.98 -10.77
N ALA A 381 13.23 20.71 -11.83
CA ALA A 381 12.72 20.46 -13.18
C ALA A 381 13.18 19.09 -13.71
N THR A 382 14.43 18.74 -13.52
CA THR A 382 14.97 17.42 -13.90
C THR A 382 14.42 16.32 -13.00
N ALA A 383 14.24 16.58 -11.69
CA ALA A 383 13.62 15.64 -10.76
C ALA A 383 12.15 15.35 -11.13
N TRP A 384 11.36 16.37 -11.48
CA TRP A 384 9.99 16.20 -11.95
C TRP A 384 9.93 15.45 -13.29
N ALA A 385 10.80 15.79 -14.24
CA ALA A 385 10.88 15.10 -15.52
C ALA A 385 11.22 13.60 -15.31
N PHE A 386 12.14 13.28 -14.38
CA PHE A 386 12.46 11.90 -14.05
C PHE A 386 11.29 11.19 -13.39
N LEU A 387 10.58 11.82 -12.46
CA LEU A 387 9.39 11.24 -11.82
C LEU A 387 8.30 10.93 -12.86
N LYS A 388 8.02 11.85 -13.80
CA LYS A 388 7.10 11.58 -14.91
C LYS A 388 7.58 10.44 -15.82
N PHE A 389 8.89 10.36 -16.06
CA PHE A 389 9.45 9.26 -16.85
C PHE A 389 9.23 7.91 -16.17
N LEU A 390 9.38 7.82 -14.83
CA LEU A 390 9.03 6.61 -14.07
C LEU A 390 7.55 6.24 -14.18
N LEU A 391 6.65 7.23 -14.33
CA LEU A 391 5.22 7.05 -14.52
C LEU A 391 4.82 6.73 -15.96
N SER A 392 5.76 6.79 -16.92
CA SER A 392 5.47 6.49 -18.33
C SER A 392 5.06 5.03 -18.51
N LYS A 393 4.27 4.79 -19.56
CA LYS A 393 3.83 3.45 -19.94
C LYS A 393 5.02 2.50 -20.11
N GLU A 394 6.07 2.94 -20.79
CA GLU A 394 7.27 2.15 -21.07
C GLU A 394 7.94 1.68 -19.80
N MET A 395 8.13 2.59 -18.83
CA MET A 395 8.75 2.26 -17.57
C MET A 395 7.88 1.34 -16.72
N GLN A 396 6.59 1.56 -16.71
CA GLN A 396 5.67 0.72 -15.96
C GLN A 396 5.40 -0.65 -16.59
N LEU A 397 5.78 -0.85 -17.82
CA LEU A 397 5.78 -2.16 -18.51
C LEU A 397 7.14 -2.88 -18.41
N SER A 398 8.20 -2.22 -17.96
CA SER A 398 9.51 -2.86 -17.89
C SER A 398 9.49 -4.09 -16.98
N VAL A 399 10.17 -5.16 -17.40
CA VAL A 399 10.06 -6.51 -16.84
C VAL A 399 10.43 -6.56 -15.34
N ASN A 400 11.26 -5.63 -14.89
CA ASN A 400 11.77 -5.61 -13.52
C ASN A 400 10.83 -4.92 -12.54
N THR A 401 9.75 -4.34 -13.03
CA THR A 401 8.99 -3.42 -12.23
C THR A 401 7.80 -4.02 -11.59
N LEU A 402 7.25 -5.01 -11.66
CA LEU A 402 5.89 -5.05 -11.09
C LEU A 402 5.14 -6.36 -11.33
N ASN A 403 5.73 -7.45 -10.95
CA ASN A 403 4.93 -8.66 -10.85
C ASN A 403 4.05 -8.69 -9.59
N ILE A 404 4.10 -7.62 -8.77
CA ILE A 404 3.50 -7.60 -7.42
C ILE A 404 2.44 -6.52 -7.19
N ALA A 405 2.18 -5.65 -8.19
CA ALA A 405 1.16 -4.60 -8.06
C ALA A 405 0.62 -4.14 -9.43
N LEU A 406 -0.44 -3.35 -9.40
CA LEU A 406 -1.09 -2.80 -10.58
C LEU A 406 -0.43 -1.47 -10.98
N PRO A 407 -0.03 -1.27 -12.25
CA PRO A 407 0.47 0.03 -12.72
C PRO A 407 -0.52 1.16 -12.46
N LEU A 408 0.00 2.32 -12.02
CA LEU A 408 -0.82 3.52 -11.88
C LEU A 408 -1.29 4.04 -13.25
N ASN A 409 -0.42 3.94 -14.28
CA ASN A 409 -0.74 4.33 -15.66
C ASN A 409 -1.77 3.37 -16.25
N ASN A 410 -2.86 3.91 -16.79
CA ASN A 410 -4.03 3.16 -17.28
C ASN A 410 -3.69 2.26 -18.47
N GLU A 411 -2.91 2.79 -19.44
CA GLU A 411 -2.50 2.00 -20.62
C GLU A 411 -1.53 0.88 -20.21
N ALA A 412 -0.56 1.19 -19.35
CA ALA A 412 0.37 0.19 -18.85
C ALA A 412 -0.35 -0.93 -18.09
N ARG A 413 -1.36 -0.60 -17.28
CA ARG A 413 -2.15 -1.60 -16.54
C ARG A 413 -2.90 -2.53 -17.49
N THR A 414 -3.53 -1.99 -18.53
CA THR A 414 -4.26 -2.76 -19.53
C THR A 414 -3.32 -3.69 -20.30
N GLU A 415 -2.22 -3.16 -20.85
CA GLU A 415 -1.25 -3.93 -21.62
C GLU A 415 -0.53 -4.99 -20.75
N LYS A 416 -0.22 -4.67 -19.50
CA LYS A 416 0.37 -5.63 -18.56
C LYS A 416 -0.55 -6.82 -18.31
N ALA A 417 -1.85 -6.60 -18.18
CA ALA A 417 -2.83 -7.69 -18.05
C ALA A 417 -2.81 -8.58 -19.28
N GLU A 418 -2.78 -8.01 -20.49
CA GLU A 418 -2.69 -8.76 -21.74
C GLU A 418 -1.41 -9.58 -21.84
N LEU A 419 -0.25 -8.98 -21.55
CA LEU A 419 1.05 -9.64 -21.54
C LEU A 419 1.10 -10.78 -20.52
N THR A 420 0.51 -10.57 -19.34
CA THR A 420 0.45 -11.59 -18.31
C THR A 420 -0.40 -12.78 -18.74
N PHE A 421 -1.60 -12.55 -19.28
CA PHE A 421 -2.45 -13.61 -19.79
C PHE A 421 -1.81 -14.35 -20.97
N ALA A 422 -1.23 -13.61 -21.92
CA ALA A 422 -0.49 -14.22 -23.04
C ALA A 422 0.70 -15.08 -22.54
N GLY A 423 1.39 -14.60 -21.49
CA GLY A 423 2.49 -15.34 -20.85
C GLY A 423 2.04 -16.65 -20.20
N LEU A 424 0.86 -16.65 -19.56
CA LEU A 424 0.27 -17.87 -18.97
C LEU A 424 0.00 -18.97 -20.00
N PHE A 425 -0.32 -18.60 -21.22
CA PHE A 425 -0.74 -19.52 -22.29
C PHE A 425 0.30 -19.67 -23.41
N ARG A 426 1.60 -19.39 -23.13
CA ARG A 426 2.71 -19.43 -24.10
C ARG A 426 2.82 -20.71 -24.91
N ASN A 427 2.39 -21.87 -24.39
CA ASN A 427 2.40 -23.14 -25.15
C ASN A 427 1.41 -23.15 -26.34
N GLY A 428 0.53 -22.15 -26.46
CA GLY A 428 -0.34 -21.90 -27.62
C GLY A 428 0.18 -20.78 -28.56
N GLY A 429 1.45 -20.38 -28.45
CA GLY A 429 2.04 -19.35 -29.31
C GLY A 429 1.76 -17.90 -28.85
N GLY A 430 1.25 -17.74 -27.63
CA GLY A 430 1.00 -16.39 -27.04
C GLY A 430 -0.27 -15.70 -27.57
N VAL A 431 -1.03 -16.34 -28.46
CA VAL A 431 -2.33 -15.82 -28.93
C VAL A 431 -3.44 -16.42 -28.08
N LEU A 432 -4.22 -15.55 -27.44
CA LEU A 432 -5.35 -15.96 -26.61
C LEU A 432 -6.51 -16.46 -27.50
N ASN A 433 -7.09 -17.62 -27.15
CA ASN A 433 -8.34 -18.06 -27.72
C ASN A 433 -9.53 -17.28 -27.12
N ASP A 434 -10.76 -17.50 -27.65
CA ASP A 434 -11.94 -16.74 -27.25
C ASP A 434 -12.24 -16.89 -25.74
N GLN A 435 -12.11 -18.06 -25.17
CA GLN A 435 -12.36 -18.29 -23.74
C GLN A 435 -11.30 -17.58 -22.86
N GLN A 436 -10.03 -17.60 -23.27
CA GLN A 436 -8.96 -16.89 -22.58
C GLN A 436 -9.13 -15.38 -22.68
N ARG A 437 -9.60 -14.88 -23.83
CA ARG A 437 -9.92 -13.46 -24.02
C ARG A 437 -11.09 -13.00 -23.14
N GLN A 438 -12.16 -13.79 -23.07
CA GLN A 438 -13.28 -13.54 -22.15
C GLN A 438 -12.82 -13.50 -20.69
N ALA A 439 -11.91 -14.39 -20.29
CA ALA A 439 -11.34 -14.39 -18.94
C ALA A 439 -10.50 -13.14 -18.67
N LEU A 440 -9.70 -12.69 -19.64
CA LEU A 440 -8.94 -11.44 -19.55
C LEU A 440 -9.88 -10.23 -19.41
N GLU A 441 -10.91 -10.12 -20.23
CA GLU A 441 -11.89 -9.03 -20.17
C GLU A 441 -12.63 -9.02 -18.81
N ALA A 442 -13.02 -10.20 -18.32
CA ALA A 442 -13.65 -10.33 -17.01
C ALA A 442 -12.69 -9.94 -15.86
N TYR A 443 -11.41 -10.33 -15.95
CA TYR A 443 -10.38 -9.90 -15.00
C TYR A 443 -10.21 -8.39 -15.00
N GLN A 444 -10.01 -7.77 -16.17
CA GLN A 444 -9.83 -6.32 -16.30
C GLN A 444 -11.05 -5.57 -15.74
N ALA A 445 -12.27 -5.98 -16.14
CA ALA A 445 -13.50 -5.36 -15.63
C ALA A 445 -13.64 -5.50 -14.11
N THR A 446 -13.16 -6.59 -13.51
CA THR A 446 -13.23 -6.79 -12.08
C THR A 446 -12.18 -5.95 -11.34
N VAL A 447 -10.96 -5.86 -11.87
CA VAL A 447 -9.93 -4.93 -11.35
C VAL A 447 -10.46 -3.51 -11.32
N GLU A 448 -11.08 -3.04 -12.42
CA GLU A 448 -11.64 -1.70 -12.48
C GLU A 448 -12.74 -1.49 -11.43
N ARG A 449 -13.72 -2.39 -11.33
CA ARG A 449 -14.82 -2.29 -10.35
C ARG A 449 -14.34 -2.29 -8.89
N LEU A 450 -13.39 -3.16 -8.55
CA LEU A 450 -12.82 -3.17 -7.20
C LEU A 450 -12.04 -1.87 -6.95
N SER A 451 -11.17 -1.49 -7.88
CA SER A 451 -10.34 -0.28 -7.75
C SER A 451 -11.17 1.01 -7.68
N ASP A 452 -12.36 1.07 -8.29
CA ASP A 452 -13.26 2.23 -8.22
C ASP A 452 -13.70 2.59 -6.80
N ASN A 453 -13.68 1.62 -5.89
CA ASN A 453 -14.03 1.84 -4.48
C ASN A 453 -12.90 2.48 -3.66
N ILE A 454 -11.64 2.45 -4.15
CA ILE A 454 -10.49 2.96 -3.41
C ILE A 454 -10.63 4.47 -3.24
N ASN A 455 -10.52 4.94 -1.98
CA ASN A 455 -10.75 6.34 -1.65
C ASN A 455 -9.82 6.88 -0.54
N CYS A 456 -8.91 6.08 -0.01
CA CYS A 456 -7.97 6.57 0.99
C CYS A 456 -6.58 5.91 0.86
N TYR A 457 -5.57 6.67 1.30
CA TYR A 457 -4.25 6.16 1.62
C TYR A 457 -4.06 6.23 3.13
N VAL A 458 -3.87 5.08 3.76
CA VAL A 458 -3.56 5.04 5.18
C VAL A 458 -2.08 5.36 5.37
N VAL A 459 -1.81 6.55 5.89
CA VAL A 459 -0.43 6.99 6.14
C VAL A 459 0.25 6.04 7.10
N GLN A 460 1.33 5.43 6.64
CA GLN A 460 2.11 4.47 7.42
C GLN A 460 3.28 5.16 8.13
N ASP A 461 3.58 4.67 9.33
CA ASP A 461 4.84 4.93 10.01
C ASP A 461 5.44 3.59 10.44
N THR A 462 6.46 3.16 9.71
CA THR A 462 7.08 1.83 9.93
C THR A 462 7.63 1.68 11.35
N SER A 463 8.17 2.75 11.94
CA SER A 463 8.69 2.72 13.32
C SER A 463 7.56 2.52 14.35
N LEU A 464 6.41 3.17 14.16
CA LEU A 464 5.23 2.95 14.99
C LEU A 464 4.66 1.55 14.80
N ASN A 465 4.55 1.09 13.56
CA ASN A 465 4.06 -0.26 13.27
C ASN A 465 4.96 -1.34 13.89
N ASP A 466 6.28 -1.19 13.79
CA ASP A 466 7.24 -2.09 14.43
C ASP A 466 7.09 -2.09 15.96
N MET A 467 6.89 -0.92 16.56
CA MET A 467 6.65 -0.77 18.00
C MET A 467 5.36 -1.48 18.43
N ILE A 468 4.27 -1.29 17.69
CA ILE A 468 2.97 -1.92 17.98
C ILE A 468 3.09 -3.44 17.87
N ASN A 469 3.71 -3.93 16.79
CA ASN A 469 3.91 -5.34 16.55
C ASN A 469 4.81 -5.99 17.61
N GLN A 470 5.86 -5.31 18.05
CA GLN A 470 6.74 -5.79 19.11
C GLN A 470 5.99 -5.96 20.45
N GLU A 471 5.19 -4.99 20.85
CA GLU A 471 4.42 -5.08 22.09
C GLU A 471 3.33 -6.17 22.01
N ALA A 472 2.65 -6.30 20.87
CA ALA A 472 1.67 -7.35 20.67
C ALA A 472 2.28 -8.77 20.77
N GLN A 473 3.56 -8.95 20.42
CA GLN A 473 4.25 -10.24 20.61
C GLN A 473 4.30 -10.69 22.08
N TYR A 474 4.43 -9.75 23.02
CA TYR A 474 4.42 -10.09 24.46
C TYR A 474 3.05 -10.58 24.92
N PHE A 475 1.97 -10.10 24.32
CA PHE A 475 0.62 -10.61 24.57
C PHE A 475 0.45 -12.03 24.01
N PHE A 476 0.76 -12.24 22.71
CA PHE A 476 0.63 -13.57 22.10
C PHE A 476 1.61 -14.60 22.68
N GLY A 477 2.74 -14.16 23.22
CA GLY A 477 3.68 -15.00 23.97
C GLY A 477 3.26 -15.26 25.44
N GLY A 478 2.11 -14.71 25.88
CA GLY A 478 1.58 -14.91 27.23
C GLY A 478 2.33 -14.20 28.35
N SER A 479 3.25 -13.28 28.02
CA SER A 479 4.07 -12.57 29.02
C SER A 479 3.43 -11.27 29.51
N ARG A 480 2.42 -10.75 28.81
CA ARG A 480 1.67 -9.53 29.17
C ARG A 480 0.19 -9.68 28.89
N GLY A 481 -0.64 -8.99 29.68
CA GLY A 481 -2.08 -8.86 29.45
C GLY A 481 -2.37 -7.82 28.35
N ALA A 482 -3.55 -7.90 27.72
CA ALA A 482 -3.95 -6.99 26.65
C ALA A 482 -4.00 -5.52 27.11
N ASP A 483 -4.57 -5.24 28.30
CA ASP A 483 -4.63 -3.88 28.86
C ASP A 483 -3.24 -3.34 29.21
N GLU A 484 -2.31 -4.19 29.62
CA GLU A 484 -0.93 -3.78 29.88
C GLU A 484 -0.22 -3.37 28.60
N VAL A 485 -0.38 -4.17 27.52
CA VAL A 485 0.16 -3.84 26.19
C VAL A 485 -0.41 -2.54 25.68
N ALA A 486 -1.73 -2.35 25.75
CA ALA A 486 -2.41 -1.11 25.35
C ALA A 486 -1.85 0.12 26.08
N ARG A 487 -1.67 0.04 27.40
CA ARG A 487 -1.12 1.12 28.21
C ARG A 487 0.35 1.43 27.89
N ILE A 488 1.16 0.40 27.62
CA ILE A 488 2.56 0.58 27.21
C ILE A 488 2.62 1.26 25.85
N LEU A 489 1.81 0.79 24.90
CA LEU A 489 1.71 1.38 23.56
C LEU A 489 1.27 2.84 23.59
N GLN A 490 0.25 3.16 24.41
CA GLN A 490 -0.18 4.55 24.60
C GLN A 490 1.00 5.46 24.95
N ASN A 491 1.75 5.08 26.01
CA ASN A 491 2.87 5.88 26.48
C ASN A 491 4.02 5.99 25.46
N LYS A 492 4.35 4.90 24.77
CA LYS A 492 5.41 4.89 23.76
C LYS A 492 5.04 5.71 22.53
N ALA A 493 3.79 5.59 22.07
CA ALA A 493 3.31 6.32 20.92
C ALA A 493 3.15 7.83 21.24
N ASP A 494 2.68 8.19 22.44
CA ASP A 494 2.66 9.60 22.92
C ASP A 494 4.05 10.23 22.86
N LEU A 495 5.07 9.52 23.38
CA LEU A 495 6.45 10.00 23.35
C LEU A 495 6.96 10.16 21.90
N TYR A 496 6.81 9.15 21.08
CA TYR A 496 7.28 9.16 19.68
C TYR A 496 6.62 10.25 18.83
N LEU A 497 5.31 10.47 19.01
CA LEU A 497 4.57 11.49 18.26
C LEU A 497 4.84 12.91 18.76
N SER A 498 5.36 13.06 19.99
CA SER A 498 5.74 14.36 20.54
C SER A 498 7.09 14.87 20.01
N GLU A 499 7.94 13.98 19.53
CA GLU A 499 9.21 14.29 18.87
C GLU A 499 8.99 14.83 17.43
#